data_abcd7b41f12c483314d6545ae6b96a58
#
_entry.id   abcd7b41f12c483314d6545ae6b96a58
#
_cell.length_a   1.000
_cell.length_b   1.000
_cell.length_c   1.000
_cell.angle_alpha   90.00
_cell.angle_beta   90.00
_cell.angle_gamma   90.00
#
_symmetry.space_group_name_H-M   'P 1'
#
loop_
_entity.id
_entity.type
_entity.pdbx_description
1 polymer ?
#
loop_
_entity_poly.entity_id
_entity_poly.type
_entity_poly.pdbx_seq_one_letter_code
_entity_poly.pdbx_strand_id
1 'polypeptide(L)'
;LLSGELDAAIIGSDLPDDPRLQPVLPDPHDAAQAWSRRLQMLPINHMMAIDMDLCKDRPDLIKELYQLLAKSKDMAKDANPRRSVHAVKGEMDLTPFGIEPNRKALDVLIRYTYQQGLIPRPYSVDELFDETRDLLGK
;
A
#
# COMPACT_ATOMS: atom_id res chain seq x y z
N LEU A 1 1.43 -26.16 5.35
CA LEU A 1 2.47 -26.00 6.39
C LEU A 1 2.39 -27.09 7.45
N LEU A 2 1.32 -27.18 8.24
CA LEU A 2 1.23 -28.14 9.35
C LEU A 2 1.20 -29.61 8.91
N SER A 3 0.76 -29.91 7.68
CA SER A 3 0.82 -31.23 7.04
C SER A 3 2.20 -31.57 6.49
N GLY A 4 3.08 -30.59 6.35
CA GLY A 4 4.40 -30.76 5.69
C GLY A 4 4.38 -30.71 4.18
N GLU A 5 3.26 -30.38 3.55
CA GLU A 5 3.16 -30.24 2.09
C GLU A 5 3.78 -28.94 1.56
N LEU A 6 3.87 -27.92 2.43
CA LEU A 6 4.49 -26.63 2.12
C LEU A 6 5.50 -26.27 3.19
N ASP A 7 6.65 -25.75 2.79
CA ASP A 7 7.70 -25.29 3.70
C ASP A 7 7.44 -23.87 4.21
N ALA A 8 6.83 -23.03 3.40
CA ALA A 8 6.49 -21.65 3.75
C ALA A 8 5.22 -21.17 3.04
N ALA A 9 4.57 -20.15 3.57
CA ALA A 9 3.44 -19.50 2.95
C ALA A 9 3.35 -18.02 3.38
N ILE A 10 2.76 -17.20 2.51
CA ILE A 10 2.36 -15.84 2.86
C ILE A 10 0.92 -15.92 3.34
N ILE A 11 0.70 -15.68 4.63
CA ILE A 11 -0.61 -15.77 5.26
C ILE A 11 -0.91 -14.43 5.93
N GLY A 12 -2.16 -13.96 5.80
CA GLY A 12 -2.61 -12.73 6.45
C GLY A 12 -2.95 -12.92 7.93
N SER A 13 -4.13 -12.45 8.34
CA SER A 13 -4.71 -12.67 9.66
C SER A 13 -5.18 -14.12 9.84
N ASP A 14 -5.51 -14.49 11.07
CA ASP A 14 -6.11 -15.79 11.44
C ASP A 14 -5.16 -17.00 11.33
N LEU A 15 -3.89 -16.78 11.62
CA LEU A 15 -2.94 -17.88 11.83
C LEU A 15 -3.35 -18.71 13.05
N PRO A 16 -3.34 -20.06 12.95
CA PRO A 16 -3.48 -20.91 14.12
C PRO A 16 -2.38 -20.62 15.14
N ASP A 17 -2.73 -20.67 16.42
CA ASP A 17 -1.76 -20.61 17.51
C ASP A 17 -1.08 -21.99 17.66
N ASP A 18 -0.10 -22.24 16.80
CA ASP A 18 0.66 -23.49 16.76
C ASP A 18 2.17 -23.16 16.78
N PRO A 19 2.93 -23.65 17.75
CA PRO A 19 4.36 -23.33 17.92
C PRO A 19 5.23 -23.80 16.74
N ARG A 20 4.74 -24.65 15.87
CA ARG A 20 5.44 -25.06 14.64
C ARG A 20 5.41 -24.01 13.55
N LEU A 21 4.48 -23.05 13.64
CA LEU A 21 4.41 -21.92 12.72
C LEU A 21 5.30 -20.80 13.27
N GLN A 22 6.33 -20.47 12.51
CA GLN A 22 7.29 -19.43 12.88
C GLN A 22 7.40 -18.39 11.78
N PRO A 23 7.56 -17.10 12.11
CA PRO A 23 7.89 -16.10 11.12
C PRO A 23 9.22 -16.42 10.45
N VAL A 24 9.34 -16.17 9.14
CA VAL A 24 10.61 -16.29 8.40
C VAL A 24 11.66 -15.31 8.94
N LEU A 25 11.22 -14.14 9.38
CA LEU A 25 12.06 -13.16 10.04
C LEU A 25 11.87 -13.28 11.57
N PRO A 26 12.94 -13.40 12.37
CA PRO A 26 12.84 -13.56 13.82
C PRO A 26 12.03 -12.44 14.48
N ASP A 27 12.25 -11.19 14.06
CA ASP A 27 11.56 -10.00 14.55
C ASP A 27 10.92 -9.24 13.39
N PRO A 28 9.77 -9.69 12.84
CA PRO A 28 9.17 -9.12 11.64
C PRO A 28 8.77 -7.65 11.80
N HIS A 29 8.38 -7.25 13.01
CA HIS A 29 8.04 -5.86 13.31
C HIS A 29 9.26 -4.93 13.20
N ASP A 30 10.36 -5.30 13.84
CA ASP A 30 11.59 -4.53 13.82
C ASP A 30 12.23 -4.52 12.43
N ALA A 31 12.17 -5.64 11.72
CA ALA A 31 12.60 -5.73 10.33
C ALA A 31 11.81 -4.79 9.41
N ALA A 32 10.49 -4.75 9.57
CA ALA A 32 9.62 -3.84 8.81
C ALA A 32 9.91 -2.37 9.12
N GLN A 33 10.12 -2.03 10.39
CA GLN A 33 10.50 -0.68 10.79
C GLN A 33 11.87 -0.27 10.23
N ALA A 34 12.86 -1.14 10.33
CA ALA A 34 14.21 -0.89 9.80
C ALA A 34 14.18 -0.69 8.28
N TRP A 35 13.39 -1.50 7.58
CA TRP A 35 13.19 -1.38 6.14
C TRP A 35 12.53 -0.03 5.78
N SER A 36 11.45 0.33 6.46
CA SER A 36 10.73 1.59 6.23
C SER A 36 11.61 2.82 6.51
N ARG A 37 12.38 2.79 7.60
CA ARG A 37 13.34 3.87 7.93
C ARG A 37 14.44 3.99 6.87
N ARG A 38 15.01 2.87 6.43
CA ARG A 38 16.04 2.86 5.40
C ARG A 38 15.55 3.42 4.07
N LEU A 39 14.35 3.07 3.67
CA LEU A 39 13.79 3.50 2.40
C LEU A 39 13.00 4.81 2.52
N GLN A 40 12.73 5.31 3.74
CA GLN A 40 11.91 6.50 3.96
C GLN A 40 10.57 6.42 3.23
N MET A 41 9.92 5.26 3.33
CA MET A 41 8.63 4.98 2.71
C MET A 41 7.93 3.82 3.42
N LEU A 42 6.64 3.70 3.19
CA LEU A 42 5.85 2.53 3.56
C LEU A 42 5.48 1.73 2.31
N PRO A 43 5.47 0.40 2.39
CA PRO A 43 5.02 -0.42 1.28
C PRO A 43 3.52 -0.21 1.04
N ILE A 44 3.13 -0.07 -0.22
CA ILE A 44 1.72 -0.01 -0.60
C ILE A 44 1.16 -1.43 -0.51
N ASN A 45 0.12 -1.62 0.30
CA ASN A 45 -0.58 -2.90 0.43
C ASN A 45 -1.83 -2.95 -0.44
N HIS A 46 -2.63 -1.87 -0.44
CA HIS A 46 -3.86 -1.80 -1.23
C HIS A 46 -3.96 -0.46 -1.95
N MET A 47 -4.51 -0.49 -3.14
CA MET A 47 -4.90 0.68 -3.90
C MET A 47 -6.33 0.51 -4.39
N MET A 48 -7.06 1.62 -4.50
CA MET A 48 -8.36 1.62 -5.16
C MET A 48 -8.15 1.62 -6.68
N ALA A 49 -8.76 0.69 -7.36
CA ALA A 49 -8.85 0.67 -8.80
C ALA A 49 -10.31 0.96 -9.21
N ILE A 50 -10.47 1.78 -10.24
CA ILE A 50 -11.77 2.17 -10.77
C ILE A 50 -11.76 1.91 -12.27
N ASP A 51 -12.88 1.43 -12.79
CA ASP A 51 -13.04 1.20 -14.21
C ASP A 51 -12.81 2.47 -15.02
N MET A 52 -12.08 2.36 -16.13
CA MET A 52 -11.67 3.51 -16.94
C MET A 52 -12.84 4.18 -17.66
N ASP A 53 -13.83 3.41 -18.08
CA ASP A 53 -15.01 3.98 -18.75
C ASP A 53 -15.82 4.78 -17.73
N LEU A 54 -15.96 4.30 -16.49
CA LEU A 54 -16.58 5.07 -15.41
C LEU A 54 -15.79 6.38 -15.12
N CYS A 55 -14.46 6.32 -15.14
CA CYS A 55 -13.63 7.53 -14.96
C CYS A 55 -13.87 8.57 -16.04
N LYS A 56 -14.07 8.15 -17.29
CA LYS A 56 -14.33 9.02 -18.45
C LYS A 56 -15.76 9.56 -18.44
N ASP A 57 -16.72 8.70 -18.14
CA ASP A 57 -18.15 9.06 -18.18
C ASP A 57 -18.57 9.92 -16.97
N ARG A 58 -17.93 9.68 -15.81
CA ARG A 58 -18.31 10.33 -14.56
C ARG A 58 -17.11 10.85 -13.77
N PRO A 59 -16.30 11.75 -14.36
CA PRO A 59 -15.14 12.35 -13.67
C PRO A 59 -15.52 13.13 -12.40
N ASP A 60 -16.74 13.69 -12.38
CA ASP A 60 -17.34 14.34 -11.22
C ASP A 60 -17.45 13.38 -10.01
N LEU A 61 -18.00 12.20 -10.25
CA LEU A 61 -18.17 11.16 -9.23
C LEU A 61 -16.82 10.70 -8.65
N ILE A 62 -15.82 10.53 -9.52
CA ILE A 62 -14.48 10.10 -9.08
C ILE A 62 -13.82 11.16 -8.20
N LYS A 63 -13.95 12.44 -8.57
CA LYS A 63 -13.46 13.55 -7.74
C LYS A 63 -14.15 13.62 -6.39
N GLU A 64 -15.48 13.46 -6.36
CA GLU A 64 -16.23 13.43 -5.09
C GLU A 64 -15.82 12.24 -4.23
N LEU A 65 -15.68 11.05 -4.80
CA LEU A 65 -15.23 9.86 -4.08
C LEU A 65 -13.85 10.07 -3.47
N TYR A 66 -12.91 10.60 -4.24
CA TYR A 66 -11.58 10.93 -3.73
C TYR A 66 -11.63 11.92 -2.55
N GLN A 67 -12.41 12.98 -2.67
CA GLN A 67 -12.58 13.97 -1.63
C GLN A 67 -13.23 13.39 -0.37
N LEU A 68 -14.24 12.53 -0.55
CA LEU A 68 -14.93 11.85 0.56
C LEU A 68 -13.96 10.95 1.33
N LEU A 69 -13.14 10.17 0.62
CA LEU A 69 -12.13 9.30 1.25
C LEU A 69 -11.05 10.12 1.98
N ALA A 70 -10.57 11.20 1.38
CA ALA A 70 -9.60 12.08 2.00
C ALA A 70 -10.16 12.72 3.28
N LYS A 71 -11.39 13.22 3.22
CA LYS A 71 -12.10 13.77 4.39
C LYS A 71 -12.34 12.71 5.48
N SER A 72 -12.74 11.50 5.10
CA SER A 72 -12.92 10.39 6.03
C SER A 72 -11.64 10.05 6.77
N LYS A 73 -10.50 10.05 6.07
CA LYS A 73 -9.19 9.87 6.68
C LYS A 73 -8.88 10.94 7.73
N ASP A 74 -9.12 12.22 7.40
CA ASP A 74 -8.86 13.30 8.34
C ASP A 74 -9.75 13.20 9.58
N MET A 75 -11.02 12.90 9.41
CA MET A 75 -11.93 12.65 10.53
C MET A 75 -11.50 11.44 11.39
N ALA A 76 -10.94 10.40 10.78
CA ALA A 76 -10.48 9.22 11.50
C ALA A 76 -9.23 9.50 12.36
N LYS A 77 -8.38 10.43 11.96
CA LYS A 77 -7.22 10.88 12.76
C LYS A 77 -7.67 11.46 14.10
N ASP A 78 -8.75 12.24 14.09
CA ASP A 78 -9.30 12.90 15.28
C ASP A 78 -10.06 11.91 16.19
N ALA A 79 -10.73 10.92 15.58
CA ALA A 79 -11.60 9.98 16.30
C ALA A 79 -10.86 8.86 17.03
N ASN A 80 -9.70 8.42 16.56
CA ASN A 80 -9.01 7.28 17.17
C ASN A 80 -7.49 7.25 16.94
N PRO A 81 -6.71 8.05 17.68
CA PRO A 81 -5.25 8.12 17.52
C PRO A 81 -4.51 6.80 17.86
N ARG A 82 -5.19 5.83 18.48
CA ARG A 82 -4.59 4.54 18.89
C ARG A 82 -4.76 3.40 17.89
N ARG A 83 -5.59 3.55 16.86
CA ARG A 83 -5.94 2.47 15.92
C ARG A 83 -5.05 2.39 14.67
N SER A 84 -4.02 3.18 14.59
CA SER A 84 -3.02 3.03 13.55
C SER A 84 -2.13 1.82 13.90
N VAL A 85 -2.55 0.67 13.48
CA VAL A 85 -1.96 -0.65 13.78
C VAL A 85 -0.51 -0.78 13.30
N HIS A 86 -0.02 0.17 12.51
CA HIS A 86 1.33 0.21 11.99
C HIS A 86 2.01 1.57 12.18
N ALA A 87 1.63 2.33 13.20
CA ALA A 87 2.30 3.57 13.51
C ALA A 87 3.77 3.30 13.87
N VAL A 88 4.63 3.48 12.90
CA VAL A 88 6.02 3.85 13.19
C VAL A 88 5.90 5.18 13.96
N LYS A 89 6.21 5.14 15.24
CA LYS A 89 6.12 6.28 16.14
C LYS A 89 7.00 7.42 15.58
N GLY A 90 6.40 8.44 14.96
CA GLY A 90 7.08 9.61 14.40
C GLY A 90 6.55 9.96 13.00
N GLU A 91 6.09 11.11 12.80
CA GLU A 91 5.95 12.01 11.63
C GLU A 91 5.58 11.47 10.22
N MET A 92 5.54 10.15 9.96
CA MET A 92 5.22 9.61 8.64
C MET A 92 3.72 9.31 8.51
N ASP A 93 3.08 9.90 7.51
CA ASP A 93 1.70 9.53 7.14
C ASP A 93 1.67 8.10 6.63
N LEU A 94 0.95 7.21 7.32
CA LEU A 94 0.89 5.78 7.02
C LEU A 94 0.01 5.44 5.80
N THR A 95 -0.84 6.37 5.40
CA THR A 95 -1.77 6.20 4.28
C THR A 95 -1.84 7.49 3.45
N PRO A 96 -0.71 7.91 2.86
CA PRO A 96 -0.68 9.15 2.12
C PRO A 96 -1.61 9.08 0.89
N PHE A 97 -2.33 10.18 0.65
CA PHE A 97 -3.17 10.34 -0.52
C PHE A 97 -2.42 11.05 -1.64
N GLY A 98 -2.70 10.66 -2.88
CA GLY A 98 -2.10 11.23 -4.09
C GLY A 98 -0.83 10.52 -4.56
N ILE A 99 -0.40 10.86 -5.77
CA ILE A 99 0.72 10.20 -6.44
C ILE A 99 2.05 10.62 -5.82
N GLU A 100 2.26 11.92 -5.64
CA GLU A 100 3.57 12.45 -5.19
C GLU A 100 4.01 11.91 -3.82
N PRO A 101 3.16 11.87 -2.78
CA PRO A 101 3.54 11.28 -1.50
C PRO A 101 3.83 9.77 -1.58
N ASN A 102 3.27 9.08 -2.59
CA ASN A 102 3.44 7.66 -2.82
C ASN A 102 4.49 7.32 -3.89
N ARG A 103 5.02 8.31 -4.62
CA ARG A 103 5.90 8.12 -5.79
C ARG A 103 7.02 7.13 -5.51
N LYS A 104 7.73 7.30 -4.41
CA LYS A 104 8.85 6.44 -4.04
C LYS A 104 8.42 4.98 -3.79
N ALA A 105 7.26 4.79 -3.15
CA ALA A 105 6.71 3.46 -2.91
C ALA A 105 6.26 2.80 -4.22
N LEU A 106 5.66 3.58 -5.13
CA LEU A 106 5.27 3.13 -6.46
C LEU A 106 6.48 2.73 -7.31
N ASP A 107 7.55 3.53 -7.32
CA ASP A 107 8.79 3.20 -8.03
C ASP A 107 9.41 1.89 -7.52
N VAL A 108 9.43 1.68 -6.20
CA VAL A 108 9.93 0.43 -5.61
C VAL A 108 9.03 -0.74 -5.97
N LEU A 109 7.71 -0.58 -5.93
CA LEU A 109 6.75 -1.60 -6.31
C LEU A 109 6.93 -2.01 -7.77
N ILE A 110 6.98 -1.06 -8.70
CA ILE A 110 7.18 -1.30 -10.13
C ILE A 110 8.50 -2.05 -10.37
N ARG A 111 9.57 -1.60 -9.73
CA ARG A 111 10.87 -2.25 -9.85
C ARG A 111 10.84 -3.70 -9.36
N TYR A 112 10.21 -3.96 -8.22
CA TYR A 112 10.14 -5.31 -7.66
C TYR A 112 9.25 -6.23 -8.50
N THR A 113 8.11 -5.76 -8.99
CA THR A 113 7.24 -6.54 -9.88
C THR A 113 7.94 -6.87 -11.20
N TYR A 114 8.74 -5.96 -11.73
CA TYR A 114 9.55 -6.22 -12.92
C TYR A 114 10.66 -7.26 -12.64
N GLN A 115 11.39 -7.11 -11.53
CA GLN A 115 12.45 -8.05 -11.14
C GLN A 115 11.92 -9.48 -10.92
N GLN A 116 10.68 -9.60 -10.47
CA GLN A 116 10.00 -10.88 -10.27
C GLN A 116 9.34 -11.43 -11.56
N GLY A 117 9.45 -10.73 -12.67
CA GLY A 117 8.85 -11.15 -13.95
C GLY A 117 7.32 -11.06 -14.01
N LEU A 118 6.70 -10.29 -13.10
CA LEU A 118 5.25 -10.12 -13.05
C LEU A 118 4.73 -9.11 -14.08
N ILE A 119 5.60 -8.24 -14.57
CA ILE A 119 5.30 -7.28 -15.65
C ILE A 119 6.37 -7.37 -16.75
N PRO A 120 5.99 -7.15 -18.02
CA PRO A 120 6.87 -7.40 -19.17
C PRO A 120 8.04 -6.41 -19.29
N ARG A 121 7.89 -5.20 -18.74
CA ARG A 121 8.91 -4.13 -18.73
C ARG A 121 8.74 -3.23 -17.51
N PRO A 122 9.77 -2.46 -17.13
CA PRO A 122 9.57 -1.41 -16.14
C PRO A 122 8.70 -0.29 -16.73
N TYR A 123 7.75 0.17 -15.93
CA TYR A 123 6.94 1.36 -16.20
C TYR A 123 7.43 2.51 -15.34
N SER A 124 7.22 3.75 -15.76
CA SER A 124 7.34 4.90 -14.86
C SER A 124 6.03 5.14 -14.10
N VAL A 125 6.13 5.78 -12.94
CA VAL A 125 4.93 6.19 -12.19
C VAL A 125 4.04 7.11 -13.03
N ASP A 126 4.64 8.04 -13.74
CA ASP A 126 3.90 8.97 -14.60
C ASP A 126 3.13 8.24 -15.70
N GLU A 127 3.77 7.28 -16.37
CA GLU A 127 3.11 6.48 -17.41
C GLU A 127 1.89 5.70 -16.90
N LEU A 128 1.94 5.22 -15.66
CA LEU A 128 0.81 4.47 -15.06
C LEU A 128 -0.31 5.35 -14.52
N PHE A 129 -0.02 6.61 -14.21
CA PHE A 129 -0.95 7.48 -13.49
C PHE A 129 -1.26 8.80 -14.20
N ASP A 130 -0.84 9.00 -15.46
CA ASP A 130 -1.09 10.24 -16.21
C ASP A 130 -2.58 10.58 -16.27
N GLU A 131 -3.42 9.62 -16.65
CA GLU A 131 -4.87 9.84 -16.72
C GLU A 131 -5.48 10.14 -15.33
N THR A 132 -4.95 9.52 -14.27
CA THR A 132 -5.39 9.78 -12.89
C THR A 132 -4.98 11.18 -12.44
N ARG A 133 -3.80 11.63 -12.82
CA ARG A 133 -3.31 13.00 -12.52
C ARG A 133 -4.21 14.04 -13.16
N ASP A 134 -4.53 13.88 -14.43
CA ASP A 134 -5.41 14.79 -15.17
C ASP A 134 -6.81 14.82 -14.55
N LEU A 135 -7.33 13.66 -14.16
CA LEU A 135 -8.63 13.53 -13.55
C LEU A 135 -8.70 14.20 -12.18
N LEU A 136 -7.70 13.98 -11.32
CA LEU A 136 -7.70 14.49 -9.94
C LEU A 136 -7.05 15.87 -9.80
N GLY A 137 -6.38 16.38 -10.84
CA GLY A 137 -5.72 17.67 -10.84
C GLY A 137 -4.49 17.74 -9.92
N LYS A 138 -3.80 16.61 -9.74
CA LYS A 138 -2.65 16.50 -8.83
C LYS A 138 -1.57 15.60 -9.38
#